data_2c325ed00f1b29830599922c3240859b
#
_entry.id   2c325ed00f1b29830599922c3240859b
#
_cell.length_a   1.000
_cell.length_b   1.000
_cell.length_c   1.000
_cell.angle_alpha   90.00
_cell.angle_beta   90.00
_cell.angle_gamma   90.00
#
_symmetry.space_group_name_H-M   'P 1'
#
loop_
_entity.id
_entity.type
_entity.pdbx_description
1 polymer ?
#
loop_
_entity_poly.entity_id
_entity_poly.type
_entity_poly.pdbx_seq_one_letter_code
_entity_poly.pdbx_strand_id
1 'polypeptide(L)'
;MPLPLRVWSKVAALSVVAAFSLPAAAQSAGDNIVNVGWFHLYTDDSSQTLMRTSPSPGPVAGSSASVGDADTLGIAFTHFFTDNFALTADLGVPPKFHLDGGGTLAGLGEIGTAKQWSPALIAKWYFGDKTSKLRPFVGLGATRVWYSDVQLSSSLQRAVTAPYNGGVSGTATADLSSSWAPVYNVGLTYNIDERWSLGFSVAYIPLDTDADITGRNAAGTVISRHKTNLTLDPYVTFLSLGYKF
;
A
#
# COMPACT_ATOMS: atom_id res chain seq x y z
N MET A 1 49.31 2.10 24.24
CA MET A 1 49.55 2.62 22.89
C MET A 1 48.30 2.36 22.08
N PRO A 2 47.58 3.39 21.65
CA PRO A 2 46.32 3.23 20.98
C PRO A 2 46.47 3.30 19.45
N LEU A 3 45.70 2.50 18.75
CA LEU A 3 45.55 2.54 17.29
C LEU A 3 44.31 3.36 16.92
N PRO A 4 44.36 4.22 15.93
CA PRO A 4 43.19 4.94 15.47
C PRO A 4 42.43 4.17 14.37
N LEU A 5 41.10 4.02 14.57
CA LEU A 5 40.17 3.61 13.54
C LEU A 5 40.06 4.70 12.46
N ARG A 6 40.38 4.35 11.22
CA ARG A 6 40.06 5.15 10.06
C ARG A 6 38.67 4.77 9.54
N VAL A 7 37.71 5.65 9.74
CA VAL A 7 36.42 5.63 9.10
C VAL A 7 36.58 6.17 7.68
N TRP A 8 36.40 5.33 6.68
CA TRP A 8 36.35 5.75 5.26
C TRP A 8 34.87 6.02 4.90
N SER A 9 34.52 7.29 4.87
CA SER A 9 33.27 7.75 4.28
C SER A 9 33.38 7.67 2.76
N LYS A 10 32.68 6.72 2.15
CA LYS A 10 32.51 6.67 0.70
C LYS A 10 31.38 7.63 0.32
N VAL A 11 31.75 8.84 -0.05
CA VAL A 11 30.87 9.76 -0.78
C VAL A 11 30.82 9.26 -2.21
N ALA A 12 29.69 8.66 -2.62
CA ALA A 12 29.42 8.34 -4.02
C ALA A 12 29.09 9.64 -4.74
N ALA A 13 30.02 10.11 -5.58
CA ALA A 13 29.81 11.22 -6.48
C ALA A 13 28.82 10.79 -7.58
N LEU A 14 27.61 11.33 -7.55
CA LEU A 14 26.61 11.19 -8.60
C LEU A 14 27.05 12.08 -9.78
N SER A 15 27.67 11.49 -10.80
CA SER A 15 28.06 12.16 -12.04
C SER A 15 26.80 12.48 -12.87
N VAL A 16 26.36 13.72 -12.88
CA VAL A 16 25.29 14.20 -13.76
C VAL A 16 25.83 14.26 -15.18
N VAL A 17 25.44 13.31 -16.02
CA VAL A 17 25.68 13.35 -17.46
C VAL A 17 24.74 14.39 -18.07
N ALA A 18 25.27 15.53 -18.46
CA ALA A 18 24.57 16.53 -19.24
C ALA A 18 24.36 16.00 -20.68
N ALA A 19 23.20 15.42 -20.95
CA ALA A 19 22.79 15.00 -22.29
C ALA A 19 22.15 16.19 -23.02
N PHE A 20 22.62 16.45 -24.24
CA PHE A 20 22.17 17.51 -25.16
C PHE A 20 20.64 17.50 -25.33
N SER A 21 20.02 18.63 -25.03
CA SER A 21 18.58 18.83 -25.12
C SER A 21 18.18 19.30 -26.52
N LEU A 22 17.59 18.41 -27.30
CA LEU A 22 16.59 18.85 -28.27
C LEU A 22 15.34 19.29 -27.50
N PRO A 23 14.61 20.34 -27.93
CA PRO A 23 13.37 20.73 -27.26
C PRO A 23 12.33 19.62 -27.49
N ALA A 24 12.24 18.70 -26.58
CA ALA A 24 11.12 17.78 -26.52
C ALA A 24 9.91 18.58 -26.02
N ALA A 25 8.80 18.59 -26.75
CA ALA A 25 7.53 19.11 -26.23
C ALA A 25 7.08 18.18 -25.09
N ALA A 26 7.48 18.56 -23.88
CA ALA A 26 7.06 17.85 -22.67
C ALA A 26 5.57 18.05 -22.46
N GLN A 27 5.06 17.48 -21.41
CA GLN A 27 3.66 17.51 -21.01
C GLN A 27 3.08 18.94 -21.00
N SER A 28 1.99 19.16 -21.72
CA SER A 28 1.33 20.46 -21.90
C SER A 28 -0.18 20.34 -21.73
N ALA A 29 -0.84 21.48 -21.60
CA ALA A 29 -2.30 21.53 -21.51
C ALA A 29 -2.97 20.74 -22.65
N GLY A 30 -3.94 19.89 -22.30
CA GLY A 30 -4.65 18.99 -23.21
C GLY A 30 -4.01 17.61 -23.40
N ASP A 31 -2.78 17.39 -22.95
CA ASP A 31 -2.12 16.10 -23.09
C ASP A 31 -2.76 15.02 -22.23
N ASN A 32 -2.84 13.82 -22.79
CA ASN A 32 -3.24 12.58 -22.12
C ASN A 32 -2.07 11.62 -22.08
N ILE A 33 -1.79 11.05 -20.92
CA ILE A 33 -0.69 10.13 -20.71
C ILE A 33 -1.21 8.88 -20.02
N VAL A 34 -0.89 7.72 -20.58
CA VAL A 34 -1.04 6.43 -19.89
C VAL A 34 0.31 6.00 -19.40
N ASN A 35 0.41 5.74 -18.11
CA ASN A 35 1.58 5.16 -17.48
C ASN A 35 1.28 3.72 -17.11
N VAL A 36 2.18 2.80 -17.44
CA VAL A 36 2.12 1.40 -17.01
C VAL A 36 3.40 1.12 -16.23
N GLY A 37 3.25 0.44 -15.10
CA GLY A 37 4.41 0.23 -14.26
C GLY A 37 4.18 -0.70 -13.08
N TRP A 38 5.16 -0.72 -12.21
CA TRP A 38 5.22 -1.53 -11.02
C TRP A 38 5.00 -0.66 -9.78
N PHE A 39 4.05 -1.08 -8.96
CA PHE A 39 3.82 -0.57 -7.62
C PHE A 39 4.47 -1.50 -6.60
N HIS A 40 5.22 -0.93 -5.69
CA HIS A 40 5.65 -1.59 -4.46
C HIS A 40 5.03 -0.87 -3.27
N LEU A 41 4.28 -1.64 -2.47
CA LEU A 41 3.60 -1.15 -1.27
C LEU A 41 4.39 -1.60 -0.06
N TYR A 42 5.03 -0.66 0.58
CA TYR A 42 5.71 -0.86 1.86
C TYR A 42 4.75 -0.50 2.99
N THR A 43 4.45 -1.46 3.87
CA THR A 43 3.54 -1.26 5.00
C THR A 43 4.33 -0.86 6.25
N ASP A 44 4.02 0.34 6.80
CA ASP A 44 4.46 0.74 8.15
C ASP A 44 3.31 0.45 9.11
N ASP A 45 3.15 -0.83 9.41
CA ASP A 45 1.96 -1.35 10.06
C ASP A 45 2.07 -1.44 11.58
N SER A 46 0.95 -1.23 12.23
CA SER A 46 0.74 -1.57 13.62
C SER A 46 -0.66 -2.13 13.84
N SER A 47 -0.81 -3.02 14.79
CA SER A 47 -2.11 -3.58 15.14
C SER A 47 -2.44 -3.34 16.60
N GLN A 48 -3.71 -3.05 16.86
CA GLN A 48 -4.22 -3.07 18.23
C GLN A 48 -4.37 -4.51 18.71
N THR A 49 -4.34 -4.70 20.02
CA THR A 49 -4.62 -6.00 20.65
C THR A 49 -5.98 -6.53 20.20
N LEU A 50 -6.03 -7.78 19.79
CA LEU A 50 -7.27 -8.46 19.42
C LEU A 50 -8.23 -8.47 20.60
N MET A 51 -9.38 -7.85 20.43
CA MET A 51 -10.44 -7.78 21.45
C MET A 51 -11.48 -8.86 21.18
N ARG A 52 -11.66 -9.78 22.11
CA ARG A 52 -12.82 -10.68 22.08
C ARG A 52 -14.05 -9.88 22.54
N THR A 53 -15.12 -9.93 21.74
CA THR A 53 -16.40 -9.26 22.04
C THR A 53 -17.47 -10.24 22.50
N SER A 54 -17.33 -11.54 22.21
CA SER A 54 -18.24 -12.61 22.61
C SER A 54 -17.47 -13.94 22.69
N PRO A 55 -17.82 -14.88 23.60
CA PRO A 55 -18.91 -14.83 24.61
C PRO A 55 -18.56 -13.99 25.84
N SER A 56 -17.30 -13.81 26.17
CA SER A 56 -16.87 -13.01 27.34
C SER A 56 -15.94 -11.93 26.85
N PRO A 57 -16.39 -10.65 26.82
CA PRO A 57 -15.55 -9.55 26.35
C PRO A 57 -14.24 -9.43 27.12
N GLY A 58 -13.15 -9.13 26.39
CA GLY A 58 -11.84 -8.92 26.97
C GLY A 58 -10.71 -9.00 25.95
N PRO A 59 -9.53 -8.46 26.27
CA PRO A 59 -8.39 -8.53 25.37
C PRO A 59 -7.81 -9.95 25.28
N VAL A 60 -7.35 -10.32 24.10
CA VAL A 60 -6.41 -11.43 23.92
C VAL A 60 -5.02 -10.86 24.20
N ALA A 61 -4.62 -10.91 25.47
CA ALA A 61 -3.45 -10.20 25.97
C ALA A 61 -2.18 -10.49 25.17
N GLY A 62 -1.47 -9.43 24.77
CA GLY A 62 -0.22 -9.51 24.03
C GLY A 62 -0.33 -9.96 22.58
N SER A 63 -1.57 -10.07 22.03
CA SER A 63 -1.75 -10.35 20.61
C SER A 63 -1.43 -9.12 19.76
N SER A 64 -0.80 -9.34 18.63
CA SER A 64 -0.60 -8.37 17.56
C SER A 64 -0.64 -9.08 16.20
N ALA A 65 -0.66 -8.32 15.14
CA ALA A 65 -0.52 -8.79 13.77
C ALA A 65 0.37 -7.83 13.00
N SER A 66 1.03 -8.33 11.97
CA SER A 66 1.77 -7.54 11.00
C SER A 66 1.31 -7.87 9.59
N VAL A 67 1.43 -6.88 8.70
CA VAL A 67 1.05 -6.98 7.29
C VAL A 67 2.32 -6.88 6.44
N GLY A 68 2.57 -7.88 5.62
CA GLY A 68 3.75 -7.90 4.75
C GLY A 68 3.63 -6.89 3.60
N ASP A 69 4.77 -6.55 3.02
CA ASP A 69 4.84 -5.74 1.79
C ASP A 69 4.20 -6.46 0.60
N ALA A 70 3.83 -5.71 -0.41
CA ALA A 70 3.23 -6.28 -1.61
C ALA A 70 3.69 -5.57 -2.89
N ASP A 71 3.76 -6.35 -3.96
CA ASP A 71 4.10 -5.89 -5.30
C ASP A 71 2.92 -6.08 -6.25
N THR A 72 2.72 -5.12 -7.16
CA THR A 72 1.69 -5.26 -8.18
C THR A 72 2.01 -4.45 -9.43
N LEU A 73 1.36 -4.81 -10.53
CA LEU A 73 1.34 -4.03 -11.74
C LEU A 73 0.18 -3.06 -11.73
N GLY A 74 0.40 -1.87 -12.27
CA GLY A 74 -0.62 -0.86 -12.35
C GLY A 74 -0.56 0.01 -13.58
N ILE A 75 -1.63 0.77 -13.74
CA ILE A 75 -1.84 1.73 -14.81
C ILE A 75 -2.27 3.06 -14.19
N ALA A 76 -1.73 4.17 -14.68
CA ALA A 76 -2.16 5.49 -14.32
C ALA A 76 -2.54 6.27 -15.57
N PHE A 77 -3.72 6.87 -15.54
CA PHE A 77 -4.18 7.79 -16.58
C PHE A 77 -4.05 9.22 -16.08
N THR A 78 -3.28 10.06 -16.79
CA THR A 78 -3.04 11.45 -16.45
C THR A 78 -3.56 12.37 -17.55
N HIS A 79 -4.39 13.37 -17.18
CA HIS A 79 -4.81 14.43 -18.05
C HIS A 79 -4.28 15.78 -17.56
N PHE A 80 -3.65 16.55 -18.45
CA PHE A 80 -3.12 17.87 -18.17
C PHE A 80 -4.16 18.96 -18.51
N PHE A 81 -4.68 19.64 -17.50
CA PHE A 81 -5.58 20.79 -17.69
C PHE A 81 -4.81 22.08 -18.01
N THR A 82 -3.59 22.20 -17.51
CA THR A 82 -2.63 23.27 -17.83
C THR A 82 -1.25 22.65 -18.02
N ASP A 83 -0.27 23.45 -18.40
CA ASP A 83 1.12 22.97 -18.53
C ASP A 83 1.69 22.45 -17.19
N ASN A 84 1.10 22.83 -16.06
CA ASN A 84 1.59 22.48 -14.73
C ASN A 84 0.58 21.68 -13.87
N PHE A 85 -0.71 21.73 -14.19
CA PHE A 85 -1.75 21.04 -13.41
C PHE A 85 -2.34 19.86 -14.16
N ALA A 86 -2.32 18.70 -13.52
CA ALA A 86 -2.89 17.46 -14.06
C ALA A 86 -3.72 16.71 -13.01
N LEU A 87 -4.65 15.89 -13.50
CA LEU A 87 -5.38 14.92 -12.70
C LEU A 87 -4.96 13.53 -13.14
N THR A 88 -4.61 12.68 -12.18
CA THR A 88 -4.20 11.30 -12.43
C THR A 88 -5.15 10.35 -11.74
N ALA A 89 -5.64 9.34 -12.47
CA ALA A 89 -6.35 8.19 -11.93
C ALA A 89 -5.40 6.99 -11.91
N ASP A 90 -5.11 6.49 -10.72
CA ASP A 90 -4.26 5.31 -10.50
C ASP A 90 -5.11 4.07 -10.27
N LEU A 91 -4.79 3.00 -10.99
CA LEU A 91 -5.44 1.69 -10.93
C LEU A 91 -4.35 0.61 -10.91
N GLY A 92 -4.60 -0.47 -10.17
CA GLY A 92 -3.67 -1.60 -10.11
C GLY A 92 -4.40 -2.93 -10.07
N VAL A 93 -3.69 -4.00 -10.39
CA VAL A 93 -4.14 -5.34 -10.06
C VAL A 93 -4.13 -5.45 -8.54
N PRO A 94 -5.22 -5.89 -7.88
CA PRO A 94 -5.28 -5.94 -6.42
C PRO A 94 -4.16 -6.81 -5.85
N PRO A 95 -3.18 -6.25 -5.12
CA PRO A 95 -2.14 -7.04 -4.48
C PRO A 95 -2.74 -7.92 -3.39
N LYS A 96 -2.12 -9.07 -3.18
CA LYS A 96 -2.44 -9.98 -2.08
C LYS A 96 -1.49 -9.71 -0.94
N PHE A 97 -2.03 -9.29 0.19
CA PHE A 97 -1.28 -9.11 1.42
C PHE A 97 -1.32 -10.38 2.26
N HIS A 98 -0.21 -10.67 2.94
CA HIS A 98 -0.05 -11.72 3.93
C HIS A 98 -0.02 -11.08 5.32
N LEU A 99 -0.78 -11.66 6.24
CA LEU A 99 -0.85 -11.23 7.62
C LEU A 99 -0.19 -12.28 8.51
N ASP A 100 0.77 -11.86 9.30
CA ASP A 100 1.47 -12.73 10.25
C ASP A 100 1.06 -12.42 11.69
N GLY A 101 0.94 -13.45 12.50
CA GLY A 101 0.66 -13.32 13.92
C GLY A 101 1.88 -12.80 14.67
N GLY A 102 1.66 -11.78 15.53
CA GLY A 102 2.67 -11.23 16.41
C GLY A 102 2.34 -11.44 17.89
N GLY A 103 3.31 -11.16 18.76
CA GLY A 103 3.13 -11.32 20.20
C GLY A 103 2.70 -12.76 20.58
N THR A 104 1.59 -12.89 21.29
CA THR A 104 1.04 -14.21 21.67
C THR A 104 0.50 -15.02 20.48
N LEU A 105 0.28 -14.40 19.31
CA LEU A 105 -0.12 -15.06 18.08
C LEU A 105 1.08 -15.46 17.19
N ALA A 106 2.32 -15.08 17.54
CA ALA A 106 3.50 -15.34 16.71
C ALA A 106 3.70 -16.83 16.39
N GLY A 107 3.34 -17.73 17.32
CA GLY A 107 3.41 -19.17 17.10
C GLY A 107 2.44 -19.72 16.05
N LEU A 108 1.51 -18.89 15.54
CA LEU A 108 0.57 -19.29 14.49
C LEU A 108 1.16 -19.09 13.08
N GLY A 109 2.26 -18.29 12.94
CA GLY A 109 2.82 -17.90 11.65
C GLY A 109 1.84 -17.02 10.87
N GLU A 110 1.66 -17.31 9.58
CA GLU A 110 0.65 -16.64 8.76
C GLU A 110 -0.75 -16.90 9.33
N ILE A 111 -1.44 -15.81 9.64
CA ILE A 111 -2.79 -15.84 10.21
C ILE A 111 -3.88 -15.60 9.17
N GLY A 112 -3.54 -15.04 8.02
CA GLY A 112 -4.50 -14.83 6.96
C GLY A 112 -3.93 -14.10 5.75
N THR A 113 -4.78 -13.95 4.74
CA THR A 113 -4.49 -13.19 3.52
C THR A 113 -5.70 -12.39 3.09
N ALA A 114 -5.46 -11.25 2.42
CA ALA A 114 -6.50 -10.43 1.81
C ALA A 114 -6.00 -9.79 0.53
N LYS A 115 -6.88 -9.61 -0.47
CA LYS A 115 -6.62 -8.75 -1.62
C LYS A 115 -7.15 -7.35 -1.35
N GLN A 116 -6.34 -6.33 -1.61
CA GLN A 116 -6.71 -4.93 -1.42
C GLN A 116 -6.94 -4.24 -2.76
N TRP A 117 -8.06 -3.54 -2.87
CA TRP A 117 -8.37 -2.62 -3.94
C TRP A 117 -8.19 -1.19 -3.44
N SER A 118 -7.49 -0.36 -4.21
CA SER A 118 -7.18 1.02 -3.81
C SER A 118 -7.06 1.97 -5.01
N PRO A 119 -8.11 2.10 -5.85
CA PRO A 119 -8.10 3.11 -6.90
C PRO A 119 -7.96 4.50 -6.28
N ALA A 120 -7.09 5.33 -6.88
CA ALA A 120 -6.83 6.67 -6.39
C ALA A 120 -7.07 7.72 -7.47
N LEU A 121 -7.49 8.92 -7.04
CA LEU A 121 -7.57 10.10 -7.88
C LEU A 121 -6.70 11.19 -7.26
N ILE A 122 -5.71 11.68 -8.02
CA ILE A 122 -4.65 12.56 -7.51
C ILE A 122 -4.53 13.79 -8.39
N ALA A 123 -4.72 14.96 -7.81
CA ALA A 123 -4.38 16.24 -8.42
C ALA A 123 -2.88 16.46 -8.27
N LYS A 124 -2.19 16.69 -9.38
CA LYS A 124 -0.72 16.83 -9.42
C LYS A 124 -0.33 18.20 -9.94
N TRP A 125 0.64 18.80 -9.28
CA TRP A 125 1.29 20.04 -9.74
C TRP A 125 2.72 19.73 -10.16
N TYR A 126 3.01 19.95 -11.44
CA TYR A 126 4.32 19.76 -12.04
C TYR A 126 5.11 21.07 -12.02
N PHE A 127 6.35 20.99 -11.59
CA PHE A 127 7.27 22.12 -11.59
C PHE A 127 8.08 22.16 -12.90
N GLY A 128 8.60 23.35 -13.22
CA GLY A 128 9.37 23.58 -14.43
C GLY A 128 8.51 23.84 -15.67
N ASP A 129 9.19 24.17 -16.76
CA ASP A 129 8.54 24.43 -18.04
C ASP A 129 8.11 23.15 -18.74
N LYS A 130 7.11 23.24 -19.63
CA LYS A 130 6.63 22.12 -20.43
C LYS A 130 7.68 21.48 -21.35
N THR A 131 8.77 22.19 -21.64
CA THR A 131 9.90 21.72 -22.44
C THR A 131 11.01 21.05 -21.62
N SER A 132 10.87 21.05 -20.28
CA SER A 132 11.87 20.46 -19.39
C SER A 132 11.86 18.94 -19.50
N LYS A 133 13.05 18.36 -19.68
CA LYS A 133 13.20 16.88 -19.69
C LYS A 133 12.87 16.26 -18.33
N LEU A 134 13.17 16.96 -17.26
CA LEU A 134 12.96 16.52 -15.90
C LEU A 134 11.93 17.39 -15.21
N ARG A 135 10.81 16.80 -14.80
CA ARG A 135 9.69 17.52 -14.17
C ARG A 135 9.33 16.89 -12.83
N PRO A 136 9.78 17.47 -11.72
CA PRO A 136 9.29 17.11 -10.40
C PRO A 136 7.82 17.49 -10.25
N PHE A 137 7.11 16.74 -9.41
CA PHE A 137 5.72 17.07 -9.08
C PHE A 137 5.39 16.74 -7.62
N VAL A 138 4.36 17.40 -7.14
CA VAL A 138 3.67 17.06 -5.89
C VAL A 138 2.21 16.80 -6.20
N GLY A 139 1.59 15.93 -5.43
CA GLY A 139 0.20 15.57 -5.62
C GLY A 139 -0.56 15.41 -4.32
N LEU A 140 -1.84 15.73 -4.38
CA LEU A 140 -2.79 15.48 -3.30
C LEU A 140 -4.03 14.82 -3.89
N GLY A 141 -4.48 13.76 -3.23
CA GLY A 141 -5.61 13.00 -3.75
C GLY A 141 -6.36 12.23 -2.67
N ALA A 142 -7.21 11.33 -3.14
CA ALA A 142 -7.93 10.40 -2.30
C ALA A 142 -7.98 9.02 -2.95
N THR A 143 -7.94 8.00 -2.14
CA THR A 143 -8.18 6.62 -2.53
C THR A 143 -9.37 6.04 -1.79
N ARG A 144 -10.12 5.16 -2.44
CA ARG A 144 -11.11 4.29 -1.81
C ARG A 144 -10.49 2.92 -1.64
N VAL A 145 -10.39 2.45 -0.39
CA VAL A 145 -9.83 1.14 -0.08
C VAL A 145 -10.93 0.17 0.31
N TRP A 146 -10.89 -1.05 -0.25
CA TRP A 146 -11.73 -2.18 0.17
C TRP A 146 -11.00 -3.48 -0.08
N TYR A 147 -11.50 -4.55 0.54
CA TYR A 147 -10.84 -5.85 0.53
C TYR A 147 -11.72 -6.92 -0.11
N SER A 148 -11.08 -7.92 -0.71
CA SER A 148 -11.71 -9.12 -1.24
C SER A 148 -10.83 -10.34 -0.97
N ASP A 149 -11.39 -11.55 -1.17
CA ASP A 149 -10.69 -12.82 -0.98
C ASP A 149 -9.99 -12.91 0.37
N VAL A 150 -10.67 -12.44 1.43
CA VAL A 150 -10.17 -12.51 2.80
C VAL A 150 -10.22 -13.95 3.28
N GLN A 151 -9.05 -14.50 3.62
CA GLN A 151 -8.91 -15.88 4.08
C GLN A 151 -8.15 -15.92 5.40
N LEU A 152 -8.68 -16.63 6.38
CA LEU A 152 -8.01 -16.89 7.64
C LEU A 152 -7.33 -18.25 7.60
N SER A 153 -6.11 -18.36 8.14
CA SER A 153 -5.40 -19.63 8.26
C SER A 153 -6.12 -20.60 9.21
N SER A 154 -5.92 -21.89 9.02
CA SER A 154 -6.51 -22.89 9.90
C SER A 154 -6.02 -22.79 11.36
N SER A 155 -4.79 -22.29 11.55
CA SER A 155 -4.21 -22.03 12.87
C SER A 155 -4.96 -20.91 13.60
N LEU A 156 -5.24 -19.79 12.93
CA LEU A 156 -6.04 -18.71 13.52
C LEU A 156 -7.49 -19.14 13.75
N GLN A 157 -8.11 -19.82 12.77
CA GLN A 157 -9.48 -20.33 12.93
C GLN A 157 -9.59 -21.22 14.17
N ARG A 158 -8.63 -22.12 14.39
CA ARG A 158 -8.57 -22.94 15.60
C ARG A 158 -8.41 -22.08 16.86
N ALA A 159 -7.50 -21.12 16.84
CA ALA A 159 -7.22 -20.29 18.01
C ALA A 159 -8.44 -19.48 18.46
N VAL A 160 -9.27 -18.99 17.53
CA VAL A 160 -10.45 -18.16 17.84
C VAL A 160 -11.73 -18.98 18.04
N THR A 161 -11.74 -20.29 17.76
CA THR A 161 -12.96 -21.13 17.87
C THR A 161 -12.83 -22.24 18.91
N ALA A 162 -11.72 -22.98 18.95
CA ALA A 162 -11.58 -24.16 19.80
C ALA A 162 -11.78 -23.89 21.32
N PRO A 163 -11.32 -22.77 21.89
CA PRO A 163 -11.56 -22.46 23.31
C PRO A 163 -13.05 -22.34 23.68
N TYR A 164 -13.91 -22.09 22.70
CA TYR A 164 -15.36 -21.88 22.87
C TYR A 164 -16.20 -23.04 22.31
N ASN A 165 -15.54 -24.11 21.89
CA ASN A 165 -16.17 -25.25 21.24
C ASN A 165 -15.67 -26.60 21.81
N GLY A 166 -15.38 -26.63 23.11
CA GLY A 166 -14.91 -27.86 23.78
C GLY A 166 -13.56 -28.38 23.24
N GLY A 167 -12.68 -27.51 22.73
CA GLY A 167 -11.40 -27.87 22.14
C GLY A 167 -11.46 -28.23 20.65
N VAL A 168 -12.65 -28.31 20.05
CA VAL A 168 -12.85 -28.65 18.65
C VAL A 168 -12.74 -27.41 17.76
N SER A 169 -11.92 -27.46 16.70
CA SER A 169 -11.84 -26.39 15.72
C SER A 169 -13.17 -26.17 15.01
N GLY A 170 -13.57 -24.91 14.89
CA GLY A 170 -14.63 -24.47 14.02
C GLY A 170 -14.08 -23.75 12.78
N THR A 171 -14.95 -23.03 12.08
CA THR A 171 -14.60 -22.13 10.99
C THR A 171 -14.64 -20.68 11.47
N ALA A 172 -13.81 -19.81 10.90
CA ALA A 172 -13.90 -18.39 11.15
C ALA A 172 -13.79 -17.58 9.85
N THR A 173 -14.51 -16.46 9.80
CA THR A 173 -14.45 -15.47 8.72
C THR A 173 -14.03 -14.14 9.28
N ALA A 174 -13.37 -13.33 8.47
CA ALA A 174 -13.05 -11.95 8.80
C ALA A 174 -13.68 -11.01 7.78
N ASP A 175 -14.29 -9.95 8.29
CA ASP A 175 -14.80 -8.83 7.53
C ASP A 175 -13.90 -7.62 7.80
N LEU A 176 -13.33 -7.05 6.73
CA LEU A 176 -12.46 -5.87 6.78
C LEU A 176 -13.23 -4.63 6.33
N SER A 177 -13.11 -3.54 7.09
CA SER A 177 -13.80 -2.31 6.76
C SER A 177 -13.25 -1.66 5.49
N SER A 178 -14.12 -1.01 4.73
CA SER A 178 -13.70 -0.17 3.61
C SER A 178 -13.61 1.29 4.08
N SER A 179 -12.60 2.02 3.60
CA SER A 179 -12.37 3.40 4.01
C SER A 179 -11.95 4.30 2.85
N TRP A 180 -12.08 5.62 3.04
CA TRP A 180 -11.44 6.63 2.24
C TRP A 180 -10.18 7.10 2.94
N ALA A 181 -9.09 7.23 2.21
CA ALA A 181 -7.84 7.75 2.72
C ALA A 181 -7.29 8.88 1.83
N PRO A 182 -6.66 9.92 2.39
CA PRO A 182 -5.94 10.90 1.61
C PRO A 182 -4.68 10.27 1.01
N VAL A 183 -4.23 10.80 -0.13
CA VAL A 183 -3.00 10.39 -0.81
C VAL A 183 -2.10 11.60 -0.93
N TYR A 184 -0.93 11.55 -0.31
CA TYR A 184 0.14 12.54 -0.45
C TYR A 184 1.20 11.96 -1.38
N ASN A 185 1.41 12.60 -2.52
CA ASN A 185 2.27 12.06 -3.57
C ASN A 185 3.37 13.05 -3.95
N VAL A 186 4.58 12.55 -4.13
CA VAL A 186 5.70 13.30 -4.69
C VAL A 186 6.38 12.44 -5.75
N GLY A 187 6.92 13.06 -6.78
CA GLY A 187 7.57 12.28 -7.81
C GLY A 187 8.31 13.11 -8.85
N LEU A 188 8.78 12.40 -9.84
CA LEU A 188 9.63 12.92 -10.90
C LEU A 188 9.28 12.22 -12.20
N THR A 189 9.09 13.01 -13.25
CA THR A 189 8.93 12.51 -14.61
C THR A 189 10.13 12.92 -15.45
N TYR A 190 10.74 11.96 -16.13
CA TYR A 190 11.78 12.18 -17.12
C TYR A 190 11.21 11.95 -18.52
N ASN A 191 11.12 13.00 -19.32
CA ASN A 191 10.66 12.95 -20.70
C ASN A 191 11.81 12.46 -21.59
N ILE A 192 11.67 11.25 -22.12
CA ILE A 192 12.65 10.63 -23.05
C ILE A 192 12.60 11.38 -24.39
N ASP A 193 11.38 11.50 -24.91
CA ASP A 193 11.05 12.22 -26.15
C ASP A 193 9.67 12.90 -26.03
N GLU A 194 9.04 13.26 -27.16
CA GLU A 194 7.74 13.91 -27.20
C GLU A 194 6.58 13.02 -26.75
N ARG A 195 6.75 11.71 -26.71
CA ARG A 195 5.69 10.73 -26.40
C ARG A 195 6.00 9.85 -25.22
N TRP A 196 7.26 9.52 -24.99
CA TRP A 196 7.67 8.58 -23.97
C TRP A 196 8.27 9.27 -22.75
N SER A 197 7.90 8.80 -21.61
CA SER A 197 8.43 9.29 -20.33
C SER A 197 8.65 8.15 -19.34
N LEU A 198 9.60 8.34 -18.42
CA LEU A 198 9.79 7.52 -17.24
C LEU A 198 9.28 8.28 -16.03
N GLY A 199 8.49 7.62 -15.20
CA GLY A 199 7.95 8.17 -13.96
C GLY A 199 8.44 7.41 -12.75
N PHE A 200 8.81 8.14 -11.71
CA PHE A 200 9.02 7.59 -10.37
C PHE A 200 8.28 8.45 -9.36
N SER A 201 7.49 7.83 -8.50
CA SER A 201 6.82 8.55 -7.42
C SER A 201 6.74 7.72 -6.14
N VAL A 202 6.55 8.43 -5.04
CA VAL A 202 6.25 7.88 -3.73
C VAL A 202 4.95 8.52 -3.24
N ALA A 203 4.03 7.73 -2.78
CA ALA A 203 2.81 8.17 -2.13
C ALA A 203 2.77 7.67 -0.68
N TYR A 204 2.30 8.51 0.24
CA TYR A 204 1.97 8.16 1.61
C TYR A 204 0.45 8.18 1.77
N ILE A 205 -0.11 7.13 2.36
CA ILE A 205 -1.55 6.93 2.49
C ILE A 205 -1.89 6.55 3.94
N PRO A 206 -2.24 7.51 4.81
CA PRO A 206 -2.69 7.16 6.17
C PRO A 206 -3.98 6.35 6.09
N LEU A 207 -3.93 5.10 6.54
CA LEU A 207 -5.00 4.12 6.38
C LEU A 207 -5.21 3.27 7.62
N ASP A 208 -6.43 3.34 8.17
CA ASP A 208 -6.91 2.46 9.22
C ASP A 208 -7.95 1.48 8.67
N THR A 209 -7.91 0.24 9.16
CA THR A 209 -8.84 -0.82 8.80
C THR A 209 -9.30 -1.58 10.03
N ASP A 210 -10.61 -1.65 10.24
CA ASP A 210 -11.20 -2.50 11.26
C ASP A 210 -11.37 -3.92 10.73
N ALA A 211 -11.03 -4.90 11.56
CA ALA A 211 -11.23 -6.32 11.28
C ALA A 211 -12.19 -6.94 12.30
N ASP A 212 -13.30 -7.45 11.81
CA ASP A 212 -14.30 -8.20 12.57
C ASP A 212 -14.20 -9.70 12.26
N ILE A 213 -13.78 -10.51 13.24
CA ILE A 213 -13.62 -11.97 13.09
C ILE A 213 -14.79 -12.67 13.77
N THR A 214 -15.50 -13.51 13.02
CA THR A 214 -16.64 -14.31 13.51
C THR A 214 -16.32 -15.79 13.43
N GLY A 215 -16.24 -16.44 14.58
CA GLY A 215 -16.04 -17.89 14.72
C GLY A 215 -17.37 -18.65 14.83
N ARG A 216 -17.46 -19.78 14.13
CA ARG A 216 -18.65 -20.65 14.09
C ARG A 216 -18.26 -22.11 14.35
N ASN A 217 -19.17 -22.86 14.97
CA ASN A 217 -19.01 -24.32 15.10
C ASN A 217 -19.48 -25.06 13.83
N ALA A 218 -19.37 -26.37 13.81
CA ALA A 218 -19.79 -27.22 12.69
C ALA A 218 -21.29 -27.11 12.35
N ALA A 219 -22.13 -26.71 13.30
CA ALA A 219 -23.56 -26.45 13.07
C ALA A 219 -23.83 -25.05 12.52
N GLY A 220 -22.79 -24.23 12.28
CA GLY A 220 -22.92 -22.84 11.80
C GLY A 220 -23.25 -21.82 12.90
N THR A 221 -23.38 -22.25 14.17
CA THR A 221 -23.69 -21.33 15.29
C THR A 221 -22.47 -20.47 15.59
N VAL A 222 -22.68 -19.17 15.77
CA VAL A 222 -21.63 -18.24 16.18
C VAL A 222 -21.22 -18.53 17.62
N ILE A 223 -19.95 -18.84 17.85
CA ILE A 223 -19.39 -19.22 19.15
C ILE A 223 -18.37 -18.20 19.67
N SER A 224 -17.79 -17.40 18.78
CA SER A 224 -16.88 -16.33 19.19
C SER A 224 -16.93 -15.15 18.23
N ARG A 225 -16.62 -13.96 18.75
CA ARG A 225 -16.42 -12.74 17.95
C ARG A 225 -15.21 -11.98 18.47
N HIS A 226 -14.40 -11.49 17.56
CA HIS A 226 -13.22 -10.71 17.88
C HIS A 226 -13.16 -9.49 16.98
N LYS A 227 -12.53 -8.42 17.46
CA LYS A 227 -12.28 -7.18 16.72
C LYS A 227 -10.86 -6.72 16.94
N THR A 228 -10.27 -6.12 15.91
CA THR A 228 -9.02 -5.38 16.01
C THR A 228 -9.02 -4.24 15.00
N ASN A 229 -8.19 -3.25 15.23
CA ASN A 229 -7.89 -2.20 14.25
C ASN A 229 -6.44 -2.37 13.80
N LEU A 230 -6.23 -2.20 12.51
CA LEU A 230 -4.94 -2.25 11.83
C LEU A 230 -4.67 -0.86 11.25
N THR A 231 -3.62 -0.21 11.71
CA THR A 231 -3.07 1.00 11.08
C THR A 231 -2.02 0.54 10.08
N LEU A 232 -2.18 0.87 8.82
CA LEU A 232 -1.34 0.34 7.73
C LEU A 232 -0.36 1.36 7.18
N ASP A 233 -0.72 2.63 7.16
CA ASP A 233 0.07 3.80 6.75
C ASP A 233 1.09 3.55 5.62
N PRO A 234 0.70 2.91 4.50
CA PRO A 234 1.65 2.46 3.50
C PRO A 234 2.35 3.60 2.77
N TYR A 235 3.63 3.36 2.48
CA TYR A 235 4.37 4.07 1.44
C TYR A 235 4.29 3.28 0.15
N VAL A 236 3.78 3.90 -0.90
CA VAL A 236 3.61 3.26 -2.22
C VAL A 236 4.58 3.89 -3.21
N THR A 237 5.53 3.11 -3.69
CA THR A 237 6.41 3.54 -4.79
C THR A 237 5.83 3.09 -6.13
N PHE A 238 5.94 3.93 -7.14
CA PHE A 238 5.51 3.64 -8.51
C PHE A 238 6.61 3.96 -9.50
N LEU A 239 7.12 2.94 -10.17
CA LEU A 239 8.05 3.08 -11.28
C LEU A 239 7.30 2.76 -12.58
N SER A 240 7.25 3.71 -13.52
CA SER A 240 6.39 3.60 -14.68
C SER A 240 7.02 4.10 -15.97
N LEU A 241 6.54 3.53 -17.08
CA LEU A 241 6.74 4.00 -18.43
C LEU A 241 5.44 4.68 -18.89
N GLY A 242 5.54 5.95 -19.29
CA GLY A 242 4.42 6.75 -19.76
C GLY A 242 4.43 6.92 -21.29
N TYR A 243 3.25 6.87 -21.88
CA TYR A 243 3.01 7.18 -23.28
C TYR A 243 1.96 8.28 -23.42
N LYS A 244 2.33 9.35 -24.13
CA LYS A 244 1.47 10.49 -24.46
C LYS A 244 0.81 10.28 -25.83
N PHE A 245 -0.48 10.51 -25.91
CA PHE A 245 -1.30 10.38 -27.12
C PHE A 245 -2.25 11.57 -27.33
#